data_c4a14d27ed83fd5ad1a623f8dead8e50
#
_entry.id   c4a14d27ed83fd5ad1a623f8dead8e50
#
_cell.length_a   1.000
_cell.length_b   1.000
_cell.length_c   1.000
_cell.angle_alpha   90.00
_cell.angle_beta   90.00
_cell.angle_gamma   90.00
#
_symmetry.space_group_name_H-M   'P 1'
#
loop_
_entity.id
_entity.type
_entity.pdbx_description
1 polymer ?
#
loop_
_entity_poly.entity_id
_entity_poly.type
_entity_poly.pdbx_seq_one_letter_code
_entity_poly.pdbx_strand_id
1 'polypeptide(L)'
;PFAIFSGLIFVVPSLVFLSLGQEFPSILGSLFGIITIIFTVKMGFLVPKEQLSLSSENKLEESSMSPTKAFLPYIILISLLILGKIILGKIGIPLSLGFNHTFNLFNPGFIFIIAGLFVILIWQEKVFLNSIKKAFSGAWRPFFVVFSMLAMVQIMINSGQNTSELPSAIAIIAHFFETSLLPFFAPFIGAFGGFITGSVTVSNIL
;
A
#
# COMPACT_ATOMS: atom_id res chain seq x y z
N PRO A 1 -0.92 -26.92 -2.63
CA PRO A 1 -0.59 -26.72 -1.20
C PRO A 1 0.32 -25.51 -0.96
N PHE A 2 1.41 -25.33 -1.75
CA PHE A 2 2.37 -24.23 -1.57
C PHE A 2 1.73 -22.83 -1.75
N ALA A 3 0.86 -22.63 -2.73
CA ALA A 3 0.18 -21.35 -2.97
C ALA A 3 -0.73 -20.94 -1.79
N ILE A 4 -1.47 -21.90 -1.22
CA ILE A 4 -2.32 -21.64 -0.04
C ILE A 4 -1.44 -21.28 1.16
N PHE A 5 -0.37 -22.01 1.36
CA PHE A 5 0.59 -21.79 2.44
C PHE A 5 1.24 -20.40 2.32
N SER A 6 1.70 -20.01 1.12
CA SER A 6 2.28 -18.68 0.89
C SER A 6 1.27 -17.56 1.12
N GLY A 7 0.01 -17.76 0.74
CA GLY A 7 -1.06 -16.81 1.03
C GLY A 7 -1.30 -16.64 2.53
N LEU A 8 -1.38 -17.74 3.28
CA LEU A 8 -1.58 -17.71 4.73
C LEU A 8 -0.41 -17.03 5.47
N ILE A 9 0.82 -17.29 5.05
CA ILE A 9 2.03 -16.64 5.62
C ILE A 9 2.01 -15.12 5.39
N PHE A 10 1.37 -14.63 4.36
CA PHE A 10 1.18 -13.20 4.16
C PHE A 10 0.00 -12.67 4.99
N VAL A 11 -1.17 -13.31 4.90
CA VAL A 11 -2.43 -12.81 5.48
C VAL A 11 -2.39 -12.81 7.01
N VAL A 12 -1.93 -13.89 7.63
CA VAL A 12 -1.96 -14.00 9.11
C VAL A 12 -1.09 -12.94 9.79
N PRO A 13 0.19 -12.74 9.41
CA PRO A 13 0.97 -11.63 9.97
C PRO A 13 0.41 -10.26 9.64
N SER A 14 -0.17 -10.06 8.43
CA SER A 14 -0.78 -8.79 8.06
C SER A 14 -1.92 -8.40 9.00
N LEU A 15 -2.74 -9.35 9.44
CA LEU A 15 -3.80 -9.12 10.44
C LEU A 15 -3.22 -8.67 11.79
N VAL A 16 -2.11 -9.24 12.22
CA VAL A 16 -1.44 -8.83 13.46
C VAL A 16 -0.90 -7.41 13.34
N PHE A 17 -0.28 -7.08 12.22
CA PHE A 17 0.30 -5.75 11.98
C PHE A 17 -0.76 -4.66 11.75
N LEU A 18 -2.03 -5.02 11.55
CA LEU A 18 -3.12 -4.06 11.41
C LEU A 18 -3.26 -3.15 12.64
N SER A 19 -2.92 -3.65 13.83
CA SER A 19 -2.93 -2.89 15.08
C SER A 19 -1.95 -1.72 15.11
N LEU A 20 -0.91 -1.73 14.27
CA LEU A 20 0.10 -0.68 14.17
C LEU A 20 -0.36 0.50 13.29
N GLY A 21 -1.34 0.29 12.42
CA GLY A 21 -1.89 1.28 11.49
C GLY A 21 -2.09 0.69 10.09
N GLN A 22 -2.82 1.42 9.26
CA GLN A 22 -3.26 0.96 7.94
C GLN A 22 -2.11 0.74 6.93
N GLU A 23 -0.97 1.37 7.17
CA GLU A 23 0.20 1.33 6.29
C GLU A 23 1.07 0.08 6.48
N PHE A 24 0.99 -0.53 7.68
CA PHE A 24 1.93 -1.60 8.09
C PHE A 24 1.57 -3.01 7.63
N PRO A 25 0.28 -3.42 7.51
CA PRO A 25 -0.09 -4.80 7.20
C PRO A 25 0.57 -5.33 5.94
N SER A 26 0.53 -4.58 4.85
CA SER A 26 1.10 -5.00 3.56
C SER A 26 2.63 -5.02 3.57
N ILE A 27 3.26 -4.02 4.18
CA ILE A 27 4.72 -3.88 4.21
C ILE A 27 5.34 -4.94 5.13
N LEU A 28 4.90 -5.00 6.39
CA LEU A 28 5.44 -5.94 7.36
C LEU A 28 4.99 -7.38 7.09
N GLY A 29 3.74 -7.57 6.63
CA GLY A 29 3.21 -8.87 6.25
C GLY A 29 3.98 -9.47 5.07
N SER A 30 4.29 -8.68 4.04
CA SER A 30 5.08 -9.14 2.89
C SER A 30 6.55 -9.42 3.27
N LEU A 31 7.16 -8.59 4.12
CA LEU A 31 8.52 -8.81 4.59
C LEU A 31 8.62 -10.11 5.39
N PHE A 32 7.70 -10.32 6.34
CA PHE A 32 7.61 -11.56 7.10
C PHE A 32 7.34 -12.75 6.18
N GLY A 33 6.42 -12.59 5.22
CA GLY A 33 6.10 -13.60 4.23
C GLY A 33 7.31 -14.03 3.40
N ILE A 34 8.06 -13.08 2.86
CA ILE A 34 9.27 -13.36 2.06
C ILE A 34 10.31 -14.11 2.90
N ILE A 35 10.60 -13.66 4.12
CA ILE A 35 11.58 -14.31 5.00
C ILE A 35 11.15 -15.74 5.26
N THR A 36 9.88 -15.96 5.61
CA THR A 36 9.35 -17.29 5.93
C THR A 36 9.34 -18.20 4.69
N ILE A 37 9.00 -17.69 3.51
CA ILE A 37 9.02 -18.45 2.25
C ILE A 37 10.46 -18.88 1.91
N ILE A 38 11.43 -17.97 2.01
CA ILE A 38 12.85 -18.29 1.75
C ILE A 38 13.31 -19.40 2.67
N PHE A 39 12.96 -19.33 3.95
CA PHE A 39 13.30 -20.38 4.92
C PHE A 39 12.62 -21.71 4.59
N THR A 40 11.33 -21.69 4.26
CA THR A 40 10.53 -22.86 3.90
C THR A 40 11.05 -23.55 2.64
N VAL A 41 11.41 -22.76 1.62
CA VAL A 41 11.98 -23.28 0.36
C VAL A 41 13.34 -23.93 0.62
N LYS A 42 14.18 -23.32 1.46
CA LYS A 42 15.47 -23.91 1.85
C LYS A 42 15.31 -25.23 2.61
N MET A 43 14.24 -25.38 3.38
CA MET A 43 13.91 -26.64 4.07
C MET A 43 13.25 -27.68 3.15
N GLY A 44 12.90 -27.32 1.92
CA GLY A 44 12.18 -28.20 0.99
C GLY A 44 10.73 -28.49 1.41
N PHE A 45 10.16 -27.70 2.32
CA PHE A 45 8.80 -27.90 2.84
C PHE A 45 7.76 -27.41 1.85
N LEU A 46 6.84 -28.27 1.43
CA LEU A 46 5.74 -27.99 0.48
C LEU A 46 6.18 -27.51 -0.92
N VAL A 47 7.47 -27.54 -1.23
CA VAL A 47 7.98 -27.10 -2.54
C VAL A 47 7.53 -28.09 -3.61
N PRO A 48 6.95 -27.62 -4.74
CA PRO A 48 6.61 -28.48 -5.86
C PRO A 48 7.86 -29.19 -6.40
N LYS A 49 7.75 -30.49 -6.67
CA LYS A 49 8.85 -31.28 -7.24
C LYS A 49 9.08 -30.99 -8.73
N GLU A 50 8.03 -30.55 -9.42
CA GLU A 50 8.13 -30.11 -10.80
C GLU A 50 8.64 -28.67 -10.84
N GLN A 51 9.90 -28.52 -11.19
CA GLN A 51 10.43 -27.20 -11.52
C GLN A 51 9.90 -26.81 -12.90
N LEU A 52 9.11 -25.74 -12.96
CA LEU A 52 8.90 -25.04 -14.22
C LEU A 52 10.27 -24.59 -14.70
N SER A 53 10.82 -25.30 -15.69
CA SER A 53 11.99 -24.82 -16.41
C SER A 53 11.56 -23.56 -17.12
N LEU A 54 11.86 -22.39 -16.55
CA LEU A 54 11.83 -21.14 -17.28
C LEU A 54 12.79 -21.35 -18.46
N SER A 55 12.22 -21.44 -19.65
CA SER A 55 12.99 -21.58 -20.88
C SER A 55 14.12 -20.55 -20.88
N SER A 56 15.31 -21.01 -21.18
CA SER A 56 16.61 -20.33 -21.04
C SER A 56 16.76 -19.06 -21.89
N GLU A 57 15.70 -18.52 -22.46
CA GLU A 57 15.72 -17.31 -23.29
C GLU A 57 15.82 -16.00 -22.52
N ASN A 58 15.47 -15.97 -21.24
CA ASN A 58 15.77 -14.84 -20.37
C ASN A 58 16.96 -15.21 -19.46
N LYS A 59 18.18 -15.15 -19.97
CA LYS A 59 19.34 -14.91 -19.11
C LYS A 59 19.07 -13.62 -18.39
N LEU A 60 18.58 -13.74 -17.15
CA LEU A 60 18.56 -12.60 -16.24
C LEU A 60 19.98 -12.06 -16.23
N GLU A 61 20.19 -10.86 -16.75
CA GLU A 61 21.47 -10.17 -16.60
C GLU A 61 21.83 -10.26 -15.12
N GLU A 62 22.94 -10.92 -14.81
CA GLU A 62 23.40 -11.03 -13.42
C GLU A 62 23.57 -9.61 -12.90
N SER A 63 22.63 -9.20 -12.08
CA SER A 63 22.71 -7.89 -11.42
C SER A 63 23.99 -7.85 -10.61
N SER A 64 24.90 -6.97 -10.94
CA SER A 64 26.15 -6.73 -10.20
C SER A 64 25.91 -6.19 -8.79
N MET A 65 24.67 -5.98 -8.41
CA MET A 65 24.29 -5.40 -7.13
C MET A 65 24.18 -6.48 -6.04
N SER A 66 24.91 -6.28 -4.94
CA SER A 66 24.81 -7.14 -3.77
C SER A 66 23.37 -7.16 -3.22
N PRO A 67 22.84 -8.32 -2.79
CA PRO A 67 21.50 -8.42 -2.18
C PRO A 67 21.29 -7.42 -1.03
N THR A 68 22.31 -7.22 -0.20
CA THR A 68 22.25 -6.26 0.92
C THR A 68 21.98 -4.83 0.43
N LYS A 69 22.60 -4.42 -0.68
CA LYS A 69 22.35 -3.10 -1.27
C LYS A 69 20.94 -3.02 -1.85
N ALA A 70 20.44 -4.08 -2.46
CA ALA A 70 19.10 -4.12 -3.02
C ALA A 70 18.00 -4.00 -1.94
N PHE A 71 18.21 -4.55 -0.74
CA PHE A 71 17.24 -4.48 0.36
C PHE A 71 17.36 -3.22 1.22
N LEU A 72 18.48 -2.49 1.17
CA LEU A 72 18.73 -1.31 1.99
C LEU A 72 17.62 -0.24 1.89
N PRO A 73 17.08 0.14 0.71
CA PRO A 73 16.01 1.12 0.60
C PRO A 73 14.75 0.73 1.38
N TYR A 74 14.40 -0.56 1.35
CA TYR A 74 13.22 -1.08 2.07
C TYR A 74 13.42 -1.04 3.57
N ILE A 75 14.62 -1.38 4.05
CA ILE A 75 14.96 -1.31 5.48
C ILE A 75 14.88 0.14 5.98
N ILE A 76 15.45 1.09 5.23
CA ILE A 76 15.39 2.52 5.54
C ILE A 76 13.92 2.98 5.60
N LEU A 77 13.13 2.65 4.60
CA LEU A 77 11.73 3.03 4.52
C LEU A 77 10.93 2.49 5.71
N ILE A 78 11.05 1.19 6.02
CA ILE A 78 10.33 0.56 7.13
C ILE A 78 10.75 1.19 8.46
N SER A 79 12.04 1.40 8.66
CA SER A 79 12.56 2.04 9.88
C SER A 79 12.00 3.46 10.05
N LEU A 80 12.00 4.25 8.98
CA LEU A 80 11.45 5.62 9.00
C LEU A 80 9.93 5.64 9.21
N LEU A 81 9.18 4.68 8.65
CA LEU A 81 7.74 4.55 8.88
C LEU A 81 7.44 4.23 10.35
N ILE A 82 8.15 3.27 10.94
CA ILE A 82 7.95 2.89 12.34
C ILE A 82 8.32 4.05 13.27
N LEU A 83 9.52 4.61 13.10
CA LEU A 83 9.98 5.74 13.91
C LEU A 83 9.09 6.97 13.75
N GLY A 84 8.71 7.29 12.50
CA GLY A 84 7.81 8.39 12.20
C GLY A 84 6.44 8.22 12.87
N LYS A 85 5.88 7.00 12.87
CA LYS A 85 4.61 6.71 13.55
C LYS A 85 4.73 6.88 15.06
N ILE A 86 5.80 6.38 15.66
CA ILE A 86 6.01 6.47 17.12
C ILE A 86 6.21 7.93 17.55
N ILE A 87 7.02 8.70 16.81
CA ILE A 87 7.41 10.06 17.20
C ILE A 87 6.33 11.08 16.78
N LEU A 88 5.83 11.00 15.53
CA LEU A 88 4.97 12.01 14.93
C LEU A 88 3.49 11.62 14.90
N GLY A 89 3.16 10.35 15.13
CA GLY A 89 1.81 9.82 14.93
C GLY A 89 0.73 10.41 15.86
N LYS A 90 1.14 11.04 16.96
CA LYS A 90 0.24 11.70 17.91
C LYS A 90 0.23 13.23 17.77
N ILE A 91 1.06 13.79 16.91
CA ILE A 91 1.20 15.23 16.73
C ILE A 91 0.32 15.68 15.58
N GLY A 92 -0.76 16.43 15.92
CA GLY A 92 -1.62 17.08 14.93
C GLY A 92 -1.54 18.59 15.07
N ILE A 93 -1.40 19.29 13.95
CA ILE A 93 -1.44 20.76 13.89
C ILE A 93 -2.85 21.15 13.45
N PRO A 94 -3.65 21.82 14.29
CA PRO A 94 -4.96 22.30 13.89
C PRO A 94 -4.80 23.44 12.88
N LEU A 95 -5.37 23.27 11.69
CA LEU A 95 -5.43 24.27 10.64
C LEU A 95 -6.87 24.77 10.51
N SER A 96 -7.11 26.05 10.81
CA SER A 96 -8.39 26.72 10.62
C SER A 96 -8.31 27.67 9.41
N LEU A 97 -8.51 27.10 8.22
CA LEU A 97 -8.53 27.84 6.94
C LEU A 97 -9.96 27.94 6.39
N GLY A 98 -10.94 28.33 7.25
CA GLY A 98 -12.35 28.29 6.87
C GLY A 98 -13.03 26.92 7.01
N PHE A 99 -12.27 25.87 7.26
CA PHE A 99 -12.70 24.53 7.67
C PHE A 99 -11.75 24.03 8.77
N ASN A 100 -12.29 23.35 9.75
CA ASN A 100 -11.49 22.77 10.83
C ASN A 100 -10.86 21.46 10.35
N HIS A 101 -9.58 21.48 10.06
CA HIS A 101 -8.82 20.29 9.70
C HIS A 101 -7.57 20.16 10.57
N THR A 102 -7.32 18.96 11.10
CA THR A 102 -6.08 18.65 11.82
C THR A 102 -5.09 18.02 10.85
N PHE A 103 -3.99 18.72 10.58
CA PHE A 103 -2.90 18.18 9.78
C PHE A 103 -2.03 17.28 10.66
N ASN A 104 -2.10 15.97 10.43
CA ASN A 104 -1.25 15.02 11.13
C ASN A 104 0.18 15.11 10.60
N LEU A 105 1.15 15.30 11.51
CA LEU A 105 2.56 15.38 11.16
C LEU A 105 3.09 14.06 10.58
N PHE A 106 2.56 12.93 11.06
CA PHE A 106 2.83 11.65 10.45
C PHE A 106 2.04 11.51 9.15
N ASN A 107 2.74 11.59 8.04
CA ASN A 107 2.19 11.32 6.72
C ASN A 107 3.13 10.36 5.98
N PRO A 108 2.67 9.15 5.62
CA PRO A 108 3.49 8.15 4.92
C PRO A 108 4.11 8.70 3.63
N GLY A 109 3.40 9.57 2.89
CA GLY A 109 3.91 10.19 1.67
C GLY A 109 5.18 11.00 1.89
N PHE A 110 5.25 11.80 2.97
CA PHE A 110 6.48 12.52 3.32
C PHE A 110 7.61 11.57 3.70
N ILE A 111 7.30 10.49 4.40
CA ILE A 111 8.30 9.49 4.78
C ILE A 111 8.88 8.79 3.54
N PHE A 112 8.06 8.48 2.53
CA PHE A 112 8.54 7.95 1.25
C PHE A 112 9.51 8.91 0.55
N ILE A 113 9.20 10.21 0.56
CA ILE A 113 10.08 11.25 -0.02
C ILE A 113 11.41 11.29 0.74
N ILE A 114 11.35 11.33 2.08
CA ILE A 114 12.56 11.35 2.94
C ILE A 114 13.38 10.09 2.72
N ALA A 115 12.78 8.91 2.70
CA ALA A 115 13.46 7.64 2.44
C ALA A 115 14.15 7.65 1.06
N GLY A 116 13.47 8.14 0.03
CA GLY A 116 14.04 8.30 -1.31
C GLY A 116 15.26 9.22 -1.32
N LEU A 117 15.18 10.36 -0.64
CA LEU A 117 16.32 11.28 -0.51
C LEU A 117 17.51 10.64 0.23
N PHE A 118 17.24 9.91 1.33
CA PHE A 118 18.28 9.16 2.06
C PHE A 118 18.99 8.14 1.17
N VAL A 119 18.23 7.37 0.38
CA VAL A 119 18.78 6.38 -0.55
C VAL A 119 19.69 7.04 -1.58
N ILE A 120 19.29 8.18 -2.14
CA ILE A 120 20.07 8.93 -3.12
C ILE A 120 21.37 9.45 -2.49
N LEU A 121 21.31 9.98 -1.27
CA LEU A 121 22.47 10.46 -0.55
C LEU A 121 23.49 9.36 -0.25
N ILE A 122 23.01 8.17 0.15
CA ILE A 122 23.86 7.02 0.47
C ILE A 122 24.56 6.48 -0.77
N TRP A 123 23.88 6.45 -1.91
CA TRP A 123 24.42 5.87 -3.13
C TRP A 123 25.17 6.86 -4.02
N GLN A 124 25.18 8.16 -3.64
CA GLN A 124 25.86 9.24 -4.37
C GLN A 124 25.59 9.20 -5.88
N GLU A 125 24.36 8.91 -6.23
CA GLU A 125 23.96 8.76 -7.63
C GLU A 125 24.13 10.09 -8.38
N LYS A 126 25.06 10.11 -9.35
CA LYS A 126 25.24 11.24 -10.27
C LYS A 126 24.00 11.54 -11.12
N VAL A 127 22.96 10.71 -10.99
CA VAL A 127 21.73 10.72 -11.81
C VAL A 127 20.52 11.32 -11.07
N PHE A 128 20.74 12.02 -9.96
CA PHE A 128 19.69 12.58 -9.10
C PHE A 128 18.58 13.33 -9.87
N LEU A 129 18.94 14.28 -10.72
CA LEU A 129 17.98 15.05 -11.50
C LEU A 129 17.16 14.19 -12.48
N ASN A 130 17.81 13.21 -13.11
CA ASN A 130 17.12 12.30 -14.03
C ASN A 130 16.17 11.35 -13.29
N SER A 131 16.53 10.88 -12.10
CA SER A 131 15.67 10.05 -11.25
C SER A 131 14.44 10.81 -10.78
N ILE A 132 14.61 12.06 -10.34
CA ILE A 132 13.48 12.94 -9.98
C ILE A 132 12.58 13.18 -11.19
N LYS A 133 13.14 13.54 -12.35
CA LYS A 133 12.36 13.77 -13.57
C LYS A 133 11.56 12.53 -13.98
N LYS A 134 12.18 11.34 -13.92
CA LYS A 134 11.49 10.07 -14.17
C LYS A 134 10.38 9.79 -13.16
N ALA A 135 10.63 10.05 -11.86
CA ALA A 135 9.63 9.88 -10.82
C ALA A 135 8.42 10.80 -11.03
N PHE A 136 8.64 12.09 -11.29
CA PHE A 136 7.55 13.02 -11.60
C PHE A 136 6.79 12.64 -12.86
N SER A 137 7.50 12.29 -13.93
CA SER A 137 6.87 11.84 -15.18
C SER A 137 6.08 10.54 -15.00
N GLY A 138 6.54 9.62 -14.14
CA GLY A 138 5.84 8.39 -13.82
C GLY A 138 4.64 8.59 -12.88
N ALA A 139 4.72 9.57 -11.97
CA ALA A 139 3.68 9.84 -10.97
C ALA A 139 2.44 10.55 -11.53
N TRP A 140 2.57 11.26 -12.67
CA TRP A 140 1.52 12.10 -13.24
C TRP A 140 0.23 11.32 -13.57
N ARG A 141 0.35 10.19 -14.26
CA ARG A 141 -0.81 9.36 -14.61
C ARG A 141 -1.52 8.79 -13.40
N PRO A 142 -0.84 8.09 -12.47
CA PRO A 142 -1.46 7.63 -11.23
C PRO A 142 -2.09 8.75 -10.42
N PHE A 143 -1.47 9.94 -10.37
CA PHE A 143 -2.01 11.10 -9.67
C PHE A 143 -3.39 11.49 -10.19
N PHE A 144 -3.55 11.64 -11.51
CA PHE A 144 -4.86 11.98 -12.07
C PHE A 144 -5.91 10.91 -11.86
N VAL A 145 -5.54 9.64 -11.94
CA VAL A 145 -6.46 8.53 -11.69
C VAL A 145 -6.97 8.60 -10.25
N VAL A 146 -6.07 8.66 -9.27
CA VAL A 146 -6.43 8.72 -7.85
C VAL A 146 -7.21 10.01 -7.54
N PHE A 147 -6.78 11.16 -8.07
CA PHE A 147 -7.47 12.44 -7.87
C PHE A 147 -8.92 12.40 -8.41
N SER A 148 -9.12 11.88 -9.61
CA SER A 148 -10.45 11.78 -10.21
C SER A 148 -11.36 10.82 -9.42
N MET A 149 -10.81 9.71 -8.94
CA MET A 149 -11.54 8.76 -8.11
C MET A 149 -11.94 9.38 -6.77
N LEU A 150 -11.00 10.03 -6.08
CA LEU A 150 -11.29 10.72 -4.82
C LEU A 150 -12.32 11.84 -5.00
N ALA A 151 -12.24 12.61 -6.09
CA ALA A 151 -13.24 13.64 -6.41
C ALA A 151 -14.63 13.02 -6.59
N MET A 152 -14.74 11.91 -7.33
CA MET A 152 -15.99 11.20 -7.53
C MET A 152 -16.58 10.69 -6.21
N VAL A 153 -15.76 10.07 -5.36
CA VAL A 153 -16.18 9.60 -4.03
C VAL A 153 -16.67 10.75 -3.16
N GLN A 154 -15.96 11.89 -3.15
CA GLN A 154 -16.39 13.08 -2.40
C GLN A 154 -17.73 13.62 -2.89
N ILE A 155 -17.97 13.62 -4.20
CA ILE A 155 -19.29 13.99 -4.76
C ILE A 155 -20.37 13.03 -4.27
N MET A 156 -20.10 11.71 -4.27
CA MET A 156 -21.07 10.70 -3.82
C MET A 156 -21.39 10.82 -2.32
N ILE A 157 -20.37 11.08 -1.48
CA ILE A 157 -20.54 11.28 -0.03
C ILE A 157 -21.37 12.54 0.24
N ASN A 158 -21.09 13.64 -0.46
CA ASN A 158 -21.72 14.93 -0.22
C ASN A 158 -23.00 15.13 -1.06
N SER A 159 -23.42 14.16 -1.87
CA SER A 159 -24.65 14.26 -2.69
C SER A 159 -25.93 14.38 -1.86
N GLY A 160 -25.90 14.07 -0.57
CA GLY A 160 -26.99 14.32 0.37
C GLY A 160 -27.22 15.79 0.72
N GLN A 161 -26.28 16.68 0.39
CA GLN A 161 -26.44 18.13 0.53
C GLN A 161 -27.23 18.71 -0.69
N ASN A 162 -28.42 18.20 -0.90
CA ASN A 162 -29.26 18.57 -2.02
C ASN A 162 -30.55 19.24 -1.53
N THR A 163 -31.18 20.07 -2.38
CA THR A 163 -32.41 20.80 -2.07
C THR A 163 -33.64 19.89 -1.89
N SER A 164 -33.54 18.63 -2.30
CA SER A 164 -34.62 17.65 -2.20
C SER A 164 -34.55 16.82 -0.92
N GLU A 165 -33.60 17.10 -0.02
CA GLU A 165 -33.35 16.36 1.25
C GLU A 165 -33.20 14.84 1.07
N LEU A 166 -32.78 14.41 -0.13
CA LEU A 166 -32.53 13.00 -0.39
C LEU A 166 -31.20 12.56 0.25
N PRO A 167 -31.13 11.32 0.73
CA PRO A 167 -29.89 10.78 1.31
C PRO A 167 -28.77 10.74 0.24
N SER A 168 -27.53 10.75 0.71
CA SER A 168 -26.37 10.67 -0.19
C SER A 168 -26.35 9.34 -0.98
N ALA A 169 -25.73 9.35 -2.16
CA ALA A 169 -25.58 8.16 -2.99
C ALA A 169 -24.92 7.01 -2.22
N ILE A 170 -23.92 7.31 -1.38
CA ILE A 170 -23.27 6.31 -0.51
C ILE A 170 -24.24 5.77 0.54
N ALA A 171 -25.08 6.63 1.15
CA ALA A 171 -26.06 6.17 2.15
C ALA A 171 -27.11 5.25 1.52
N ILE A 172 -27.57 5.54 0.30
CA ILE A 172 -28.51 4.65 -0.43
C ILE A 172 -27.86 3.30 -0.71
N ILE A 173 -26.61 3.30 -1.22
CA ILE A 173 -25.88 2.05 -1.49
C ILE A 173 -25.66 1.27 -0.20
N ALA A 174 -25.22 1.94 0.88
CA ALA A 174 -24.99 1.32 2.18
C ALA A 174 -26.25 0.65 2.72
N HIS A 175 -27.42 1.29 2.56
CA HIS A 175 -28.69 0.74 3.02
C HIS A 175 -29.06 -0.58 2.32
N PHE A 176 -28.71 -0.77 1.05
CA PHE A 176 -28.86 -2.06 0.37
C PHE A 176 -28.01 -3.18 0.98
N PHE A 177 -26.91 -2.81 1.63
CA PHE A 177 -25.97 -3.74 2.26
C PHE A 177 -26.15 -3.86 3.79
N GLU A 178 -27.11 -3.13 4.40
CA GLU A 178 -27.45 -3.26 5.81
C GLU A 178 -28.14 -4.60 6.13
N THR A 179 -27.51 -5.67 5.72
CA THR A 179 -27.96 -7.03 6.01
C THR A 179 -26.94 -7.72 6.91
N SER A 180 -27.39 -8.70 7.69
CA SER A 180 -26.51 -9.56 8.49
C SER A 180 -25.45 -10.28 7.65
N LEU A 181 -25.56 -10.25 6.33
CA LEU A 181 -24.65 -10.87 5.37
C LEU A 181 -23.50 -9.95 4.94
N LEU A 182 -23.53 -8.66 5.29
CA LEU A 182 -22.48 -7.71 4.92
C LEU A 182 -21.06 -8.17 5.34
N PRO A 183 -20.82 -8.68 6.57
CA PRO A 183 -19.49 -9.15 6.95
C PRO A 183 -18.97 -10.28 6.07
N PHE A 184 -19.89 -11.10 5.51
CA PHE A 184 -19.53 -12.18 4.60
C PHE A 184 -19.15 -11.65 3.20
N PHE A 185 -19.87 -10.65 2.69
CA PHE A 185 -19.63 -10.09 1.36
C PHE A 185 -18.55 -9.01 1.33
N ALA A 186 -18.27 -8.34 2.43
CA ALA A 186 -17.29 -7.25 2.50
C ALA A 186 -15.90 -7.62 1.93
N PRO A 187 -15.31 -8.81 2.20
CA PRO A 187 -14.04 -9.20 1.61
C PRO A 187 -14.07 -9.30 0.08
N PHE A 188 -15.20 -9.78 -0.46
CA PHE A 188 -15.38 -9.90 -1.92
C PHE A 188 -15.54 -8.54 -2.58
N ILE A 189 -16.29 -7.62 -1.95
CA ILE A 189 -16.47 -6.24 -2.41
C ILE A 189 -15.11 -5.53 -2.39
N GLY A 190 -14.36 -5.66 -1.30
CA GLY A 190 -13.02 -5.08 -1.18
C GLY A 190 -12.02 -5.65 -2.19
N ALA A 191 -12.03 -6.96 -2.42
CA ALA A 191 -11.20 -7.60 -3.43
C ALA A 191 -11.56 -7.13 -4.84
N PHE A 192 -12.85 -7.01 -5.15
CA PHE A 192 -13.35 -6.54 -6.44
C PHE A 192 -13.01 -5.06 -6.66
N GLY A 193 -13.19 -4.23 -5.63
CA GLY A 193 -12.75 -2.83 -5.64
C GLY A 193 -11.25 -2.69 -5.86
N GLY A 194 -10.44 -3.49 -5.18
CA GLY A 194 -8.99 -3.55 -5.39
C GLY A 194 -8.60 -3.99 -6.79
N PHE A 195 -9.32 -4.93 -7.37
CA PHE A 195 -9.13 -5.38 -8.76
C PHE A 195 -9.42 -4.26 -9.76
N ILE A 196 -10.54 -3.57 -9.62
CA ILE A 196 -10.96 -2.48 -10.52
C ILE A 196 -10.00 -1.29 -10.41
N THR A 197 -9.64 -0.90 -9.19
CA THR A 197 -8.84 0.29 -8.93
C THR A 197 -7.33 0.05 -9.05
N GLY A 198 -6.89 -1.21 -9.04
CA GLY A 198 -5.48 -1.59 -8.96
C GLY A 198 -4.83 -1.20 -7.62
N SER A 199 -5.61 -0.80 -6.62
CA SER A 199 -5.12 -0.35 -5.32
C SER A 199 -6.09 -0.68 -4.19
N VAL A 200 -5.62 -1.42 -3.20
CA VAL A 200 -6.41 -1.73 -2.00
C VAL A 200 -6.74 -0.47 -1.20
N THR A 201 -5.82 0.49 -1.13
CA THR A 201 -6.04 1.77 -0.44
C THR A 201 -7.18 2.56 -1.10
N VAL A 202 -7.19 2.66 -2.42
CA VAL A 202 -8.25 3.34 -3.16
C VAL A 202 -9.58 2.60 -3.01
N SER A 203 -9.55 1.27 -3.06
CA SER A 203 -10.74 0.44 -2.82
C SER A 203 -11.35 0.64 -1.42
N ASN A 204 -10.52 0.89 -0.41
CA ASN A 204 -11.02 1.15 0.96
C ASN A 204 -11.55 2.57 1.15
N ILE A 205 -11.27 3.48 0.25
CA ILE A 205 -11.78 4.86 0.28
C ILE A 205 -13.12 4.94 -0.48
N LEU A 206 -13.31 4.08 -1.49
CA LEU A 206 -14.55 3.92 -2.22
C LEU A 206 -15.61 3.17 -1.41
#